data_66dcbe42d30a81310c5a45d17f6ab937
#
_entry.id   66dcbe42d30a81310c5a45d17f6ab937
#
_cell.length_a   1.000
_cell.length_b   1.000
_cell.length_c   1.000
_cell.angle_alpha   90.00
_cell.angle_beta   90.00
_cell.angle_gamma   90.00
#
_symmetry.space_group_name_H-M   'P 1'
#
loop_
_entity.id
_entity.type
_entity.pdbx_description
1 polymer ?
#
loop_
_entity_poly.entity_id
_entity_poly.type
_entity_poly.pdbx_seq_one_letter_code
_entity_poly.pdbx_strand_id
1 'polypeptide(L)'
;MTTKKKWHVMPAVVATTIMSFCGVLIETSMNVTFPTLMKQFGIDAGLIQWVTTANLLTVAISIPLSAYLIRNVSEKNLFISSNLFFLLGVILDSIAGNFDLLLAGRILQGIGTGLALPLAMHIILEHVPLEKRGFMVGVATMTTCFAPAIGPTYGGIILHHFDWNKIFLFLVPILVISFVVGIMSIPQRKIETKTGFNFGGYFFLALGLALLLVAIERFSLWLLLLSIMALLMFYFSNKKKRLISLNVFSNQRFVWFMYGALVTQAIALGISFIFPNYLQIGLHQNTVTAGLFMLPGATFVALLAPISGRLMDELGYFKPIVFGLTLASLGLAFLAFVLPNAGVKLLLCGDVATKIGMGLASSSLVATSLSQLEREESIDGNSVLNTLQQFSGALSTTVVSVIFGWAQKTMPNGSMVGSRISIVLILAITLIALGLVLKLKFEARN
;
A
#
# COMPACT_ATOMS: atom_id res chain seq x y z
N MET A 1 40.10 20.95 -13.18
CA MET A 1 38.65 21.19 -13.58
C MET A 1 38.01 19.85 -13.86
N THR A 2 37.39 19.24 -12.87
CA THR A 2 36.61 18.01 -13.08
C THR A 2 35.31 18.42 -13.73
N THR A 3 35.12 18.05 -14.98
CA THR A 3 33.86 18.19 -15.73
C THR A 3 32.75 17.53 -14.90
N LYS A 4 31.90 18.31 -14.24
CA LYS A 4 30.66 17.83 -13.61
C LYS A 4 29.83 17.19 -14.74
N LYS A 5 29.86 15.85 -14.84
CA LYS A 5 29.04 15.08 -15.77
C LYS A 5 27.59 15.53 -15.53
N LYS A 6 26.98 16.16 -16.56
CA LYS A 6 25.58 16.61 -16.48
C LYS A 6 24.73 15.42 -16.07
N TRP A 7 24.10 15.49 -14.92
CA TRP A 7 23.23 14.41 -14.47
C TRP A 7 21.90 14.48 -15.27
N HIS A 8 21.61 13.42 -15.97
CA HIS A 8 20.32 13.24 -16.64
C HIS A 8 19.33 12.68 -15.60
N VAL A 9 18.64 13.55 -14.86
CA VAL A 9 17.72 13.19 -13.78
C VAL A 9 16.52 12.37 -14.29
N MET A 10 16.06 12.65 -15.51
CA MET A 10 14.89 12.02 -16.10
C MET A 10 14.98 10.48 -16.16
N PRO A 11 16.05 9.86 -16.72
CA PRO A 11 16.17 8.40 -16.72
C PRO A 11 16.26 7.79 -15.32
N ALA A 12 16.86 8.51 -14.35
CA ALA A 12 16.91 8.06 -12.96
C ALA A 12 15.49 8.03 -12.33
N VAL A 13 14.68 9.06 -12.54
CA VAL A 13 13.28 9.10 -12.09
C VAL A 13 12.48 8.00 -12.76
N VAL A 14 12.61 7.80 -14.07
CA VAL A 14 11.90 6.73 -14.79
C VAL A 14 12.28 5.36 -14.24
N ALA A 15 13.57 5.08 -14.04
CA ALA A 15 14.03 3.81 -13.51
C ALA A 15 13.47 3.52 -12.10
N THR A 16 13.54 4.49 -11.18
CA THR A 16 13.01 4.31 -9.82
C THR A 16 11.48 4.16 -9.80
N THR A 17 10.78 4.88 -10.69
CA THR A 17 9.32 4.84 -10.79
C THR A 17 8.83 3.52 -11.42
N ILE A 18 9.54 2.97 -12.43
CA ILE A 18 9.21 1.65 -13.01
C ILE A 18 9.32 0.55 -11.96
N MET A 19 10.36 0.57 -11.14
CA MET A 19 10.50 -0.41 -10.06
C MET A 19 9.34 -0.32 -9.07
N SER A 20 8.99 0.90 -8.62
CA SER A 20 7.86 1.12 -7.72
C SER A 20 6.54 0.67 -8.35
N PHE A 21 6.34 0.92 -9.64
CA PHE A 21 5.19 0.45 -10.40
C PHE A 21 5.10 -1.09 -10.40
N CYS A 22 6.20 -1.77 -10.74
CA CYS A 22 6.23 -3.24 -10.75
C CYS A 22 5.95 -3.82 -9.35
N GLY A 23 6.43 -3.17 -8.27
CA GLY A 23 6.16 -3.57 -6.91
C GLY A 23 4.67 -3.58 -6.58
N VAL A 24 3.98 -2.48 -6.84
CA VAL A 24 2.53 -2.35 -6.60
C VAL A 24 1.71 -3.18 -7.58
N LEU A 25 2.17 -3.33 -8.82
CA LEU A 25 1.52 -4.18 -9.82
C LEU A 25 1.50 -5.65 -9.37
N ILE A 26 2.64 -6.19 -8.95
CA ILE A 26 2.74 -7.57 -8.43
C ILE A 26 1.88 -7.74 -7.18
N GLU A 27 1.97 -6.79 -6.24
CA GLU A 27 1.20 -6.81 -4.99
C GLU A 27 -0.29 -7.04 -5.25
N THR A 28 -0.88 -6.27 -6.16
CA THR A 28 -2.31 -6.33 -6.46
C THR A 28 -2.68 -7.49 -7.40
N SER A 29 -1.76 -7.92 -8.27
CA SER A 29 -1.96 -9.08 -9.16
C SER A 29 -2.11 -10.38 -8.37
N MET A 30 -1.40 -10.51 -7.25
CA MET A 30 -1.43 -11.74 -6.45
C MET A 30 -2.79 -12.04 -5.84
N ASN A 31 -3.61 -11.02 -5.55
CA ASN A 31 -4.94 -11.23 -4.96
C ASN A 31 -5.88 -12.08 -5.85
N VAL A 32 -5.72 -12.01 -7.17
CA VAL A 32 -6.50 -12.83 -8.12
C VAL A 32 -6.03 -14.29 -8.13
N THR A 33 -4.79 -14.55 -7.74
CA THR A 33 -4.19 -15.91 -7.73
C THR A 33 -4.54 -16.72 -6.49
N PHE A 34 -5.06 -16.09 -5.43
CA PHE A 34 -5.26 -16.74 -4.14
C PHE A 34 -6.09 -18.02 -4.19
N PRO A 35 -7.24 -18.10 -4.89
CA PRO A 35 -7.98 -19.36 -4.97
C PRO A 35 -7.18 -20.50 -5.61
N THR A 36 -6.36 -20.18 -6.62
CA THR A 36 -5.47 -21.18 -7.27
C THR A 36 -4.36 -21.63 -6.32
N LEU A 37 -3.72 -20.68 -5.63
CA LEU A 37 -2.64 -20.97 -4.69
C LEU A 37 -3.14 -21.73 -3.46
N MET A 38 -4.33 -21.41 -2.93
CA MET A 38 -4.96 -22.15 -1.84
C MET A 38 -5.16 -23.62 -2.22
N LYS A 39 -5.64 -23.88 -3.45
CA LYS A 39 -5.82 -25.24 -3.96
C LYS A 39 -4.49 -25.95 -4.19
N GLN A 40 -3.50 -25.25 -4.76
CA GLN A 40 -2.19 -25.84 -5.09
C GLN A 40 -1.38 -26.18 -3.84
N PHE A 41 -1.36 -25.30 -2.84
CA PHE A 41 -0.57 -25.49 -1.61
C PHE A 41 -1.37 -26.16 -0.48
N GLY A 42 -2.67 -26.38 -0.65
CA GLY A 42 -3.53 -27.01 0.37
C GLY A 42 -3.71 -26.14 1.62
N ILE A 43 -3.71 -24.82 1.48
CA ILE A 43 -3.81 -23.83 2.57
C ILE A 43 -5.09 -23.03 2.50
N ASP A 44 -5.49 -22.44 3.62
CA ASP A 44 -6.71 -21.65 3.73
C ASP A 44 -6.52 -20.16 3.43
N ALA A 45 -7.63 -19.40 3.44
CA ALA A 45 -7.64 -17.97 3.18
C ALA A 45 -6.87 -17.16 4.24
N GLY A 46 -6.81 -17.65 5.48
CA GLY A 46 -6.05 -17.00 6.56
C GLY A 46 -4.55 -17.05 6.31
N LEU A 47 -4.06 -18.17 5.73
CA LEU A 47 -2.63 -18.33 5.48
C LEU A 47 -2.21 -17.74 4.13
N ILE A 48 -3.00 -17.90 3.06
CA ILE A 48 -2.63 -17.39 1.74
C ILE A 48 -2.48 -15.87 1.69
N GLN A 49 -3.25 -15.13 2.50
CA GLN A 49 -3.15 -13.67 2.57
C GLN A 49 -1.74 -13.16 2.91
N TRP A 50 -0.91 -14.01 3.58
CA TRP A 50 0.48 -13.66 3.88
C TRP A 50 1.32 -13.36 2.66
N VAL A 51 0.96 -13.86 1.49
CA VAL A 51 1.59 -13.51 0.21
C VAL A 51 1.54 -11.99 -0.03
N THR A 52 0.45 -11.32 0.32
CA THR A 52 0.32 -9.85 0.24
C THR A 52 0.71 -9.17 1.54
N THR A 53 0.26 -9.69 2.68
CA THR A 53 0.50 -9.09 4.01
C THR A 53 1.97 -9.03 4.38
N ALA A 54 2.76 -10.11 4.12
CA ALA A 54 4.19 -10.08 4.42
C ALA A 54 4.94 -9.05 3.57
N ASN A 55 4.55 -8.88 2.30
CA ASN A 55 5.11 -7.85 1.45
C ASN A 55 4.79 -6.45 2.00
N LEU A 56 3.52 -6.15 2.26
CA LEU A 56 3.07 -4.87 2.81
C LEU A 56 3.69 -4.55 4.18
N LEU A 57 3.77 -5.54 5.06
CA LEU A 57 4.44 -5.41 6.36
C LEU A 57 5.92 -5.07 6.18
N THR A 58 6.59 -5.76 5.26
CA THR A 58 8.01 -5.52 4.98
C THR A 58 8.22 -4.15 4.36
N VAL A 59 7.35 -3.69 3.47
CA VAL A 59 7.34 -2.32 2.95
C VAL A 59 7.17 -1.32 4.10
N ALA A 60 6.18 -1.51 4.97
CA ALA A 60 5.90 -0.64 6.11
C ALA A 60 7.12 -0.50 7.05
N ILE A 61 7.80 -1.62 7.33
CA ILE A 61 9.01 -1.65 8.16
C ILE A 61 10.20 -0.99 7.44
N SER A 62 10.30 -1.15 6.12
CA SER A 62 11.45 -0.64 5.34
C SER A 62 11.40 0.87 5.11
N ILE A 63 10.23 1.52 5.18
CA ILE A 63 10.09 2.97 5.00
C ILE A 63 10.89 3.78 6.04
N PRO A 64 10.82 3.52 7.36
CA PRO A 64 11.64 4.21 8.34
C PRO A 64 13.14 3.99 8.15
N LEU A 65 13.52 2.78 7.72
CA LEU A 65 14.93 2.46 7.38
C LEU A 65 15.37 3.26 6.15
N SER A 66 14.52 3.38 5.14
CA SER A 66 14.81 4.16 3.93
C SER A 66 15.11 5.63 4.25
N ALA A 67 14.34 6.25 5.15
CA ALA A 67 14.56 7.64 5.58
C ALA A 67 15.97 7.85 6.21
N TYR A 68 16.46 6.87 6.96
CA TYR A 68 17.84 6.86 7.46
C TYR A 68 18.86 6.63 6.35
N LEU A 69 18.62 5.64 5.48
CA LEU A 69 19.55 5.26 4.41
C LEU A 69 19.75 6.38 3.38
N ILE A 70 18.70 7.12 3.02
CA ILE A 70 18.76 8.28 2.11
C ILE A 70 19.73 9.34 2.63
N ARG A 71 19.84 9.51 3.94
CA ARG A 71 20.76 10.48 4.57
C ARG A 71 22.21 9.98 4.72
N ASN A 72 22.42 8.66 4.70
CA ASN A 72 23.70 8.04 5.07
C ASN A 72 24.33 7.17 3.96
N VAL A 73 23.59 6.87 2.89
CA VAL A 73 24.04 6.03 1.77
C VAL A 73 23.81 6.78 0.46
N SER A 74 24.73 6.64 -0.49
CA SER A 74 24.54 7.29 -1.80
C SER A 74 23.28 6.77 -2.50
N GLU A 75 22.57 7.67 -3.20
CA GLU A 75 21.35 7.37 -3.95
C GLU A 75 21.56 6.18 -4.91
N LYS A 76 22.74 6.12 -5.54
CA LYS A 76 23.08 5.01 -6.45
C LYS A 76 23.17 3.67 -5.72
N ASN A 77 23.86 3.62 -4.57
CA ASN A 77 23.97 2.38 -3.80
C ASN A 77 22.62 1.96 -3.23
N LEU A 78 21.79 2.92 -2.79
CA LEU A 78 20.45 2.64 -2.30
C LEU A 78 19.54 2.13 -3.44
N PHE A 79 19.64 2.72 -4.64
CA PHE A 79 18.94 2.24 -5.83
C PHE A 79 19.38 0.81 -6.21
N ILE A 80 20.70 0.54 -6.22
CA ILE A 80 21.21 -0.80 -6.52
C ILE A 80 20.69 -1.81 -5.49
N SER A 81 20.81 -1.51 -4.20
CA SER A 81 20.33 -2.41 -3.13
C SER A 81 18.85 -2.68 -3.24
N SER A 82 18.02 -1.65 -3.41
CA SER A 82 16.57 -1.82 -3.52
C SER A 82 16.17 -2.68 -4.73
N ASN A 83 16.79 -2.44 -5.90
CA ASN A 83 16.53 -3.23 -7.10
C ASN A 83 17.03 -4.67 -6.98
N LEU A 84 18.20 -4.91 -6.36
CA LEU A 84 18.72 -6.25 -6.15
C LEU A 84 17.77 -7.07 -5.24
N PHE A 85 17.34 -6.50 -4.11
CA PHE A 85 16.36 -7.19 -3.24
C PHE A 85 15.08 -7.50 -3.98
N PHE A 86 14.56 -6.53 -4.73
CA PHE A 86 13.32 -6.70 -5.49
C PHE A 86 13.47 -7.75 -6.59
N LEU A 87 14.52 -7.67 -7.40
CA LEU A 87 14.77 -8.59 -8.51
C LEU A 87 15.02 -10.03 -7.99
N LEU A 88 15.81 -10.19 -6.92
CA LEU A 88 16.00 -11.49 -6.27
C LEU A 88 14.69 -12.07 -5.80
N GLY A 89 13.82 -11.27 -5.17
CA GLY A 89 12.49 -11.70 -4.77
C GLY A 89 11.61 -12.11 -5.95
N VAL A 90 11.63 -11.36 -7.05
CA VAL A 90 10.88 -11.69 -8.28
C VAL A 90 11.39 -12.98 -8.92
N ILE A 91 12.71 -13.18 -8.97
CA ILE A 91 13.29 -14.44 -9.49
C ILE A 91 12.90 -15.61 -8.58
N LEU A 92 13.00 -15.43 -7.26
CA LEU A 92 12.64 -16.46 -6.29
C LEU A 92 11.18 -16.91 -6.45
N ASP A 93 10.27 -15.94 -6.59
CA ASP A 93 8.84 -16.22 -6.79
C ASP A 93 8.53 -16.83 -8.15
N SER A 94 9.32 -16.50 -9.19
CA SER A 94 9.15 -17.08 -10.53
C SER A 94 9.47 -18.58 -10.58
N ILE A 95 10.25 -19.09 -9.61
CA ILE A 95 10.64 -20.50 -9.49
C ILE A 95 10.07 -21.17 -8.23
N ALA A 96 9.22 -20.48 -7.47
CA ALA A 96 8.70 -20.99 -6.21
C ALA A 96 7.79 -22.20 -6.42
N GLY A 97 8.18 -23.32 -5.83
CA GLY A 97 7.41 -24.57 -5.83
C GLY A 97 6.60 -24.81 -4.56
N ASN A 98 6.79 -24.00 -3.52
CA ASN A 98 6.10 -24.09 -2.24
C ASN A 98 5.79 -22.71 -1.66
N PHE A 99 4.91 -22.68 -0.64
CA PHE A 99 4.45 -21.46 -0.02
C PHE A 99 5.57 -20.69 0.69
N ASP A 100 6.49 -21.38 1.37
CA ASP A 100 7.57 -20.73 2.13
C ASP A 100 8.54 -19.98 1.21
N LEU A 101 8.86 -20.56 0.04
CA LEU A 101 9.73 -19.93 -0.95
C LEU A 101 9.05 -18.69 -1.57
N LEU A 102 7.75 -18.80 -1.87
CA LEU A 102 6.95 -17.65 -2.32
C LEU A 102 6.95 -16.55 -1.25
N LEU A 103 6.74 -16.89 0.02
CA LEU A 103 6.73 -15.92 1.10
C LEU A 103 8.09 -15.23 1.26
N ALA A 104 9.19 -15.98 1.15
CA ALA A 104 10.56 -15.42 1.19
C ALA A 104 10.80 -14.44 0.05
N GLY A 105 10.36 -14.76 -1.16
CA GLY A 105 10.44 -13.83 -2.30
C GLY A 105 9.61 -12.57 -2.07
N ARG A 106 8.40 -12.68 -1.50
CA ARG A 106 7.54 -11.55 -1.17
C ARG A 106 8.17 -10.61 -0.11
N ILE A 107 8.87 -11.16 0.87
CA ILE A 107 9.64 -10.38 1.86
C ILE A 107 10.77 -9.60 1.16
N LEU A 108 11.55 -10.24 0.29
CA LEU A 108 12.62 -9.57 -0.46
C LEU A 108 12.07 -8.46 -1.36
N GLN A 109 10.95 -8.68 -2.04
CA GLN A 109 10.26 -7.64 -2.83
C GLN A 109 9.82 -6.48 -1.94
N GLY A 110 9.27 -6.76 -0.75
CA GLY A 110 8.86 -5.73 0.21
C GLY A 110 10.03 -4.85 0.68
N ILE A 111 11.20 -5.42 0.94
CA ILE A 111 12.42 -4.65 1.24
C ILE A 111 12.74 -3.73 0.07
N GLY A 112 12.79 -4.27 -1.14
CA GLY A 112 13.10 -3.51 -2.35
C GLY A 112 12.13 -2.35 -2.56
N THR A 113 10.84 -2.60 -2.52
CA THR A 113 9.77 -1.60 -2.71
C THR A 113 9.80 -0.53 -1.61
N GLY A 114 9.95 -0.93 -0.35
CA GLY A 114 9.98 0.00 0.78
C GLY A 114 11.19 0.94 0.79
N LEU A 115 12.29 0.55 0.16
CA LEU A 115 13.45 1.42 -0.08
C LEU A 115 13.25 2.31 -1.32
N ALA A 116 12.65 1.79 -2.39
CA ALA A 116 12.52 2.49 -3.67
C ALA A 116 11.49 3.62 -3.66
N LEU A 117 10.34 3.44 -2.98
CA LEU A 117 9.27 4.44 -2.94
C LEU A 117 9.75 5.80 -2.41
N PRO A 118 10.37 5.88 -1.21
CA PRO A 118 10.92 7.13 -0.70
C PRO A 118 12.11 7.66 -1.53
N LEU A 119 12.94 6.76 -2.10
CA LEU A 119 14.07 7.15 -2.93
C LEU A 119 13.62 7.84 -4.22
N ALA A 120 12.57 7.35 -4.88
CA ALA A 120 12.00 7.98 -6.08
C ALA A 120 11.57 9.42 -5.80
N MET A 121 10.84 9.65 -4.70
CA MET A 121 10.41 10.99 -4.30
C MET A 121 11.60 11.88 -3.90
N HIS A 122 12.60 11.33 -3.21
CA HIS A 122 13.83 12.05 -2.86
C HIS A 122 14.57 12.54 -4.10
N ILE A 123 14.79 11.68 -5.11
CA ILE A 123 15.46 12.05 -6.36
C ILE A 123 14.69 13.17 -7.07
N ILE A 124 13.36 13.12 -7.11
CA ILE A 124 12.54 14.16 -7.73
C ILE A 124 12.69 15.49 -6.98
N LEU A 125 12.53 15.47 -5.66
CA LEU A 125 12.53 16.69 -4.84
C LEU A 125 13.90 17.35 -4.76
N GLU A 126 14.99 16.58 -4.79
CA GLU A 126 16.35 17.10 -4.65
C GLU A 126 16.93 17.56 -5.98
N HIS A 127 16.67 16.85 -7.09
CA HIS A 127 17.43 17.01 -8.33
C HIS A 127 16.63 17.54 -9.52
N VAL A 128 15.28 17.52 -9.45
CA VAL A 128 14.45 18.09 -10.52
C VAL A 128 14.29 19.61 -10.28
N PRO A 129 14.51 20.46 -11.33
CA PRO A 129 14.24 21.90 -11.24
C PRO A 129 12.81 22.20 -10.76
N LEU A 130 12.65 23.29 -9.97
CA LEU A 130 11.37 23.64 -9.35
C LEU A 130 10.21 23.72 -10.35
N GLU A 131 10.46 24.25 -11.55
CA GLU A 131 9.47 24.44 -12.61
C GLU A 131 8.92 23.10 -13.16
N LYS A 132 9.70 22.01 -13.06
CA LYS A 132 9.35 20.67 -13.57
C LYS A 132 9.01 19.68 -12.44
N ARG A 133 9.21 20.07 -11.19
CA ARG A 133 9.10 19.20 -10.04
C ARG A 133 7.67 18.69 -9.87
N GLY A 134 6.68 19.56 -9.99
CA GLY A 134 5.26 19.19 -9.93
C GLY A 134 4.86 18.17 -10.99
N PHE A 135 5.33 18.36 -12.25
CA PHE A 135 5.08 17.41 -13.31
C PHE A 135 5.69 16.03 -13.01
N MET A 136 6.93 15.98 -12.49
CA MET A 136 7.61 14.73 -12.16
C MET A 136 6.97 13.99 -10.99
N VAL A 137 6.59 14.71 -9.95
CA VAL A 137 5.82 14.15 -8.83
C VAL A 137 4.49 13.59 -9.35
N GLY A 138 3.82 14.32 -10.25
CA GLY A 138 2.59 13.86 -10.90
C GLY A 138 2.78 12.55 -11.66
N VAL A 139 3.86 12.42 -12.44
CA VAL A 139 4.20 11.19 -13.17
C VAL A 139 4.46 10.03 -12.20
N ALA A 140 5.25 10.25 -11.15
CA ALA A 140 5.54 9.21 -10.17
C ALA A 140 4.27 8.76 -9.43
N THR A 141 3.43 9.70 -9.00
CA THR A 141 2.15 9.40 -8.32
C THR A 141 1.17 8.68 -9.26
N MET A 142 1.06 9.15 -10.51
CA MET A 142 0.21 8.53 -11.52
C MET A 142 0.61 7.06 -11.74
N THR A 143 1.91 6.78 -11.83
CA THR A 143 2.43 5.42 -12.03
C THR A 143 2.03 4.50 -10.87
N THR A 144 2.16 4.96 -9.63
CA THR A 144 1.75 4.19 -8.44
C THR A 144 0.24 4.04 -8.31
N CYS A 145 -0.56 5.01 -8.80
CA CYS A 145 -2.03 4.90 -8.83
C CYS A 145 -2.54 3.99 -9.96
N PHE A 146 -1.85 3.89 -11.10
CA PHE A 146 -2.23 3.00 -12.20
C PHE A 146 -1.86 1.53 -11.92
N ALA A 147 -0.82 1.26 -11.15
CA ALA A 147 -0.39 -0.10 -10.87
C ALA A 147 -1.52 -0.95 -10.21
N PRO A 148 -2.24 -0.48 -9.18
CA PRO A 148 -3.38 -1.21 -8.63
C PRO A 148 -4.55 -1.38 -9.61
N ALA A 149 -4.69 -0.48 -10.59
CA ALA A 149 -5.73 -0.59 -11.61
C ALA A 149 -5.46 -1.75 -12.57
N ILE A 150 -4.22 -1.88 -13.00
CA ILE A 150 -3.79 -2.86 -14.02
C ILE A 150 -3.47 -4.22 -13.38
N GLY A 151 -2.99 -4.23 -12.12
CA GLY A 151 -2.48 -5.43 -11.46
C GLY A 151 -3.44 -6.62 -11.48
N PRO A 152 -4.66 -6.52 -10.98
CA PRO A 152 -5.60 -7.64 -10.99
C PRO A 152 -5.92 -8.15 -12.40
N THR A 153 -6.01 -7.23 -13.37
CA THR A 153 -6.23 -7.58 -14.79
C THR A 153 -5.02 -8.33 -15.36
N TYR A 154 -3.81 -7.83 -15.10
CA TYR A 154 -2.56 -8.49 -15.48
C TYR A 154 -2.46 -9.89 -14.86
N GLY A 155 -2.70 -10.00 -13.54
CA GLY A 155 -2.71 -11.29 -12.84
C GLY A 155 -3.77 -12.25 -13.40
N GLY A 156 -4.98 -11.76 -13.65
CA GLY A 156 -6.09 -12.57 -14.17
C GLY A 156 -5.86 -13.09 -15.58
N ILE A 157 -5.30 -12.27 -16.48
CA ILE A 157 -4.96 -12.68 -17.86
C ILE A 157 -3.83 -13.71 -17.85
N ILE A 158 -2.77 -13.46 -17.08
CA ILE A 158 -1.64 -14.41 -17.01
C ILE A 158 -2.09 -15.73 -16.41
N LEU A 159 -2.83 -15.69 -15.31
CA LEU A 159 -3.30 -16.91 -14.65
C LEU A 159 -4.26 -17.73 -15.51
N HIS A 160 -4.93 -17.10 -16.47
CA HIS A 160 -5.82 -17.81 -17.41
C HIS A 160 -5.05 -18.62 -18.46
N HIS A 161 -3.90 -18.12 -18.92
CA HIS A 161 -3.12 -18.70 -20.02
C HIS A 161 -1.87 -19.45 -19.54
N PHE A 162 -1.36 -19.12 -18.35
CA PHE A 162 -0.10 -19.58 -17.80
C PHE A 162 -0.23 -19.87 -16.29
N ASP A 163 0.79 -20.48 -15.72
CA ASP A 163 0.91 -20.63 -14.28
C ASP A 163 1.15 -19.28 -13.58
N TRP A 164 0.73 -19.18 -12.32
CA TRP A 164 0.83 -17.96 -11.52
C TRP A 164 2.26 -17.40 -11.39
N ASN A 165 3.29 -18.24 -11.41
CA ASN A 165 4.69 -17.82 -11.31
C ASN A 165 5.15 -16.98 -12.52
N LYS A 166 4.45 -17.07 -13.67
CA LYS A 166 4.71 -16.24 -14.85
C LYS A 166 4.37 -14.77 -14.65
N ILE A 167 3.53 -14.45 -13.66
CA ILE A 167 3.28 -13.07 -13.23
C ILE A 167 4.59 -12.38 -12.87
N PHE A 168 5.48 -13.08 -12.19
CA PHE A 168 6.79 -12.58 -11.80
C PHE A 168 7.76 -12.59 -12.98
N LEU A 169 7.83 -13.71 -13.70
CA LEU A 169 8.80 -13.92 -14.78
C LEU A 169 8.70 -12.87 -15.89
N PHE A 170 7.48 -12.50 -16.29
CA PHE A 170 7.28 -11.53 -17.39
C PHE A 170 7.67 -10.11 -17.02
N LEU A 171 7.86 -9.80 -15.74
CA LEU A 171 8.35 -8.50 -15.30
C LEU A 171 9.88 -8.43 -15.21
N VAL A 172 10.58 -9.57 -15.20
CA VAL A 172 12.06 -9.60 -15.12
C VAL A 172 12.73 -8.75 -16.20
N PRO A 173 12.36 -8.81 -17.51
CA PRO A 173 13.01 -8.00 -18.53
C PRO A 173 12.87 -6.50 -18.27
N ILE A 174 11.69 -6.04 -17.86
CA ILE A 174 11.41 -4.63 -17.58
C ILE A 174 12.24 -4.17 -16.36
N LEU A 175 12.33 -5.01 -15.33
CA LEU A 175 13.11 -4.72 -14.13
C LEU A 175 14.61 -4.67 -14.42
N VAL A 176 15.13 -5.58 -15.26
CA VAL A 176 16.56 -5.57 -15.68
C VAL A 176 16.88 -4.30 -16.47
N ILE A 177 16.01 -3.91 -17.42
CA ILE A 177 16.17 -2.67 -18.19
C ILE A 177 16.16 -1.47 -17.24
N SER A 178 15.20 -1.40 -16.32
CA SER A 178 15.11 -0.34 -15.31
C SER A 178 16.37 -0.28 -14.44
N PHE A 179 16.87 -1.43 -14.02
CA PHE A 179 18.09 -1.54 -13.21
C PHE A 179 19.33 -1.00 -13.95
N VAL A 180 19.53 -1.41 -15.20
CA VAL A 180 20.65 -0.95 -16.03
C VAL A 180 20.57 0.57 -16.28
N VAL A 181 19.39 1.08 -16.66
CA VAL A 181 19.16 2.51 -16.86
C VAL A 181 19.44 3.31 -15.58
N GLY A 182 19.00 2.83 -14.44
CA GLY A 182 19.22 3.51 -13.16
C GLY A 182 20.70 3.52 -12.75
N ILE A 183 21.44 2.41 -12.90
CA ILE A 183 22.88 2.36 -12.63
C ILE A 183 23.67 3.35 -13.50
N MET A 184 23.27 3.48 -14.76
CA MET A 184 23.94 4.40 -15.71
C MET A 184 23.58 5.87 -15.47
N SER A 185 22.38 6.14 -14.96
CA SER A 185 21.83 7.48 -14.82
C SER A 185 22.11 8.11 -13.46
N ILE A 186 22.12 7.32 -12.37
CA ILE A 186 22.30 7.84 -11.01
C ILE A 186 23.81 7.97 -10.74
N PRO A 187 24.32 9.19 -10.44
CA PRO A 187 25.73 9.40 -10.17
C PRO A 187 26.12 8.87 -8.78
N GLN A 188 27.34 8.36 -8.68
CA GLN A 188 27.92 8.00 -7.39
C GLN A 188 28.35 9.27 -6.64
N ARG A 189 27.75 9.52 -5.48
CA ARG A 189 28.12 10.62 -4.59
C ARG A 189 28.69 10.06 -3.29
N LYS A 190 29.71 10.71 -2.77
CA LYS A 190 30.21 10.44 -1.40
C LYS A 190 29.31 11.17 -0.41
N ILE A 191 28.79 10.45 0.55
CA ILE A 191 28.02 11.01 1.67
C ILE A 191 28.84 10.82 2.94
N GLU A 192 29.00 11.89 3.69
CA GLU A 192 29.55 11.80 5.04
C GLU A 192 28.46 11.31 5.98
N THR A 193 28.63 10.15 6.57
CA THR A 193 27.71 9.57 7.55
C THR A 193 27.68 10.44 8.80
N LYS A 194 26.49 11.03 9.08
CA LYS A 194 26.35 12.01 10.17
C LYS A 194 25.59 11.51 11.39
N THR A 195 24.82 10.41 11.26
CA THR A 195 23.92 9.99 12.33
C THR A 195 23.99 8.49 12.57
N GLY A 196 23.99 8.11 13.83
CA GLY A 196 23.90 6.68 14.19
C GLY A 196 22.46 6.17 14.05
N PHE A 197 22.29 4.91 13.62
CA PHE A 197 20.99 4.26 13.49
C PHE A 197 20.49 3.70 14.84
N ASN A 198 19.19 3.80 15.10
CA ASN A 198 18.55 3.18 16.26
C ASN A 198 18.10 1.75 15.93
N PHE A 199 19.04 0.80 15.95
CA PHE A 199 18.75 -0.61 15.66
C PHE A 199 17.72 -1.21 16.63
N GLY A 200 17.81 -0.89 17.92
CA GLY A 200 16.85 -1.39 18.92
C GLY A 200 15.43 -0.89 18.68
N GLY A 201 15.27 0.42 18.43
CA GLY A 201 13.96 0.98 18.08
C GLY A 201 13.41 0.38 16.80
N TYR A 202 14.22 0.25 15.76
CA TYR A 202 13.82 -0.37 14.51
C TYR A 202 13.38 -1.83 14.68
N PHE A 203 14.15 -2.63 15.41
CA PHE A 203 13.81 -4.03 15.70
C PHE A 203 12.47 -4.15 16.45
N PHE A 204 12.27 -3.36 17.50
CA PHE A 204 11.04 -3.40 18.29
C PHE A 204 9.82 -2.89 17.51
N LEU A 205 9.99 -1.90 16.63
CA LEU A 205 8.92 -1.48 15.72
C LEU A 205 8.52 -2.62 14.78
N ALA A 206 9.50 -3.23 14.12
CA ALA A 206 9.28 -4.34 13.19
C ALA A 206 8.61 -5.54 13.89
N LEU A 207 9.13 -5.93 15.05
CA LEU A 207 8.60 -7.03 15.85
C LEU A 207 7.17 -6.73 16.32
N GLY A 208 6.90 -5.52 16.80
CA GLY A 208 5.59 -5.12 17.28
C GLY A 208 4.53 -5.16 16.19
N LEU A 209 4.83 -4.60 15.00
CA LEU A 209 3.91 -4.63 13.86
C LEU A 209 3.67 -6.07 13.34
N ALA A 210 4.72 -6.89 13.27
CA ALA A 210 4.60 -8.28 12.85
C ALA A 210 3.75 -9.10 13.82
N LEU A 211 4.04 -9.00 15.12
CA LEU A 211 3.30 -9.71 16.17
C LEU A 211 1.83 -9.30 16.21
N LEU A 212 1.50 -8.03 15.91
CA LEU A 212 0.13 -7.56 15.87
C LEU A 212 -0.69 -8.27 14.77
N LEU A 213 -0.13 -8.42 13.58
CA LEU A 213 -0.80 -9.12 12.47
C LEU A 213 -0.99 -10.61 12.78
N VAL A 214 0.06 -11.26 13.30
CA VAL A 214 -0.02 -12.69 13.70
C VAL A 214 -1.00 -12.89 14.85
N ALA A 215 -1.07 -11.95 15.81
CA ALA A 215 -2.02 -12.00 16.92
C ALA A 215 -3.47 -11.98 16.44
N ILE A 216 -3.77 -11.16 15.43
CA ILE A 216 -5.10 -11.05 14.83
C ILE A 216 -5.42 -12.33 14.03
N GLU A 217 -4.49 -12.82 13.23
CA GLU A 217 -4.68 -14.04 12.45
C GLU A 217 -4.97 -15.27 13.33
N ARG A 218 -4.22 -15.41 14.44
CA ARG A 218 -4.32 -16.56 15.32
C ARG A 218 -5.29 -16.36 16.50
N PHE A 219 -5.96 -15.22 16.59
CA PHE A 219 -6.79 -14.83 17.76
C PHE A 219 -6.06 -15.03 19.10
N SER A 220 -4.75 -14.73 19.15
CA SER A 220 -3.90 -15.01 20.31
C SER A 220 -3.68 -13.76 21.17
N LEU A 221 -4.25 -13.77 22.36
CA LEU A 221 -4.07 -12.71 23.35
C LEU A 221 -2.59 -12.55 23.77
N TRP A 222 -1.85 -13.67 23.88
CA TRP A 222 -0.43 -13.63 24.24
C TRP A 222 0.42 -12.91 23.18
N LEU A 223 0.16 -13.17 21.90
CA LEU A 223 0.86 -12.45 20.82
C LEU A 223 0.49 -10.98 20.79
N LEU A 224 -0.76 -10.64 21.10
CA LEU A 224 -1.19 -9.24 21.23
C LEU A 224 -0.46 -8.54 22.38
N LEU A 225 -0.35 -9.17 23.55
CA LEU A 225 0.40 -8.62 24.68
C LEU A 225 1.89 -8.45 24.34
N LEU A 226 2.51 -9.43 23.67
CA LEU A 226 3.89 -9.32 23.20
C LEU A 226 4.08 -8.20 22.16
N SER A 227 3.11 -8.01 21.27
CA SER A 227 3.11 -6.88 20.32
C SER A 227 3.09 -5.55 21.04
N ILE A 228 2.17 -5.38 22.00
CA ILE A 228 2.07 -4.15 22.82
C ILE A 228 3.39 -3.90 23.56
N MET A 229 3.97 -4.94 24.16
CA MET A 229 5.27 -4.83 24.84
C MET A 229 6.38 -4.39 23.90
N ALA A 230 6.44 -4.97 22.69
CA ALA A 230 7.44 -4.58 21.68
C ALA A 230 7.25 -3.12 21.22
N LEU A 231 6.00 -2.67 21.01
CA LEU A 231 5.71 -1.28 20.66
C LEU A 231 6.04 -0.30 21.80
N LEU A 232 5.83 -0.70 23.04
CA LEU A 232 6.29 0.09 24.21
C LEU A 232 7.83 0.17 24.25
N MET A 233 8.53 -0.94 24.01
CA MET A 233 9.99 -0.94 23.91
C MET A 233 10.49 -0.07 22.76
N PHE A 234 9.80 -0.08 21.62
CA PHE A 234 10.04 0.87 20.54
C PHE A 234 9.90 2.31 21.03
N TYR A 235 8.81 2.66 21.70
CA TYR A 235 8.59 4.01 22.21
C TYR A 235 9.72 4.48 23.12
N PHE A 236 10.14 3.67 24.11
CA PHE A 236 11.23 4.01 25.01
C PHE A 236 12.59 4.09 24.30
N SER A 237 12.88 3.17 23.37
CA SER A 237 14.10 3.21 22.55
C SER A 237 14.14 4.45 21.65
N ASN A 238 12.99 4.80 21.04
CA ASN A 238 12.85 5.96 20.17
C ASN A 238 13.01 7.29 20.92
N LYS A 239 12.63 7.33 22.21
CA LYS A 239 12.83 8.49 23.09
C LYS A 239 14.31 8.73 23.39
N LYS A 240 15.11 7.66 23.53
CA LYS A 240 16.56 7.75 23.75
C LYS A 240 17.33 8.13 22.49
N LYS A 241 16.99 7.51 21.36
CA LYS A 241 17.62 7.75 20.07
C LYS A 241 16.52 7.75 18.98
N ARG A 242 16.23 8.91 18.46
CA ARG A 242 15.12 9.16 17.55
C ARG A 242 15.28 8.39 16.24
N LEU A 243 14.34 7.50 15.92
CA LEU A 243 14.18 6.88 14.62
C LEU A 243 13.15 7.65 13.79
N ILE A 244 11.99 7.94 14.40
CA ILE A 244 10.87 8.68 13.82
C ILE A 244 10.37 9.65 14.89
N SER A 245 9.96 10.87 14.49
CA SER A 245 9.31 11.80 15.43
C SER A 245 7.89 11.36 15.72
N LEU A 246 7.65 10.99 16.98
CA LEU A 246 6.31 10.69 17.46
C LEU A 246 5.53 11.96 17.90
N ASN A 247 6.19 13.13 17.94
CA ASN A 247 5.55 14.39 18.31
C ASN A 247 4.42 14.78 17.35
N VAL A 248 4.48 14.31 16.09
CA VAL A 248 3.41 14.52 15.10
C VAL A 248 2.03 14.04 15.58
N PHE A 249 1.99 13.04 16.47
CA PHE A 249 0.74 12.55 17.07
C PHE A 249 0.13 13.53 18.10
N SER A 250 0.86 14.52 18.56
CA SER A 250 0.33 15.58 19.43
C SER A 250 -0.61 16.52 18.68
N ASN A 251 -0.47 16.61 17.35
CA ASN A 251 -1.37 17.38 16.52
C ASN A 251 -2.63 16.56 16.18
N GLN A 252 -3.72 16.86 16.90
CA GLN A 252 -4.99 16.13 16.76
C GLN A 252 -5.58 16.22 15.33
N ARG A 253 -5.41 17.35 14.65
CA ARG A 253 -5.89 17.52 13.27
C ARG A 253 -5.11 16.62 12.31
N PHE A 254 -3.78 16.53 12.47
CA PHE A 254 -2.95 15.60 11.73
C PHE A 254 -3.45 14.16 11.91
N VAL A 255 -3.66 13.73 13.15
CA VAL A 255 -4.11 12.36 13.48
C VAL A 255 -5.45 12.03 12.83
N TRP A 256 -6.41 12.94 12.82
CA TRP A 256 -7.75 12.66 12.26
C TRP A 256 -7.75 12.60 10.74
N PHE A 257 -7.03 13.49 10.05
CA PHE A 257 -6.88 13.39 8.59
C PHE A 257 -6.04 12.18 8.19
N MET A 258 -4.98 11.88 8.94
CA MET A 258 -4.20 10.65 8.78
C MET A 258 -5.09 9.41 8.91
N TYR A 259 -5.93 9.32 9.96
CA TYR A 259 -6.88 8.21 10.09
C TYR A 259 -7.76 8.06 8.85
N GLY A 260 -8.28 9.13 8.29
CA GLY A 260 -9.02 9.10 7.02
C GLY A 260 -8.19 8.51 5.88
N ALA A 261 -6.92 8.91 5.75
CA ALA A 261 -6.01 8.36 4.75
C ALA A 261 -5.73 6.86 4.96
N LEU A 262 -5.59 6.41 6.22
CA LEU A 262 -5.44 4.99 6.56
C LEU A 262 -6.69 4.19 6.17
N VAL A 263 -7.87 4.73 6.39
CA VAL A 263 -9.14 4.10 6.00
C VAL A 263 -9.25 3.96 4.48
N THR A 264 -8.84 4.95 3.68
CA THR A 264 -8.83 4.79 2.22
C THR A 264 -7.91 3.67 1.75
N GLN A 265 -6.77 3.47 2.40
CA GLN A 265 -5.88 2.35 2.12
C GLN A 265 -6.49 1.01 2.55
N ALA A 266 -7.16 0.98 3.71
CA ALA A 266 -7.88 -0.21 4.18
C ALA A 266 -9.01 -0.63 3.22
N ILE A 267 -9.77 0.33 2.67
CA ILE A 267 -10.78 0.08 1.62
C ILE A 267 -10.11 -0.53 0.39
N ALA A 268 -9.01 0.08 -0.10
CA ALA A 268 -8.34 -0.35 -1.32
C ALA A 268 -7.92 -1.82 -1.23
N LEU A 269 -7.18 -2.19 -0.18
CA LEU A 269 -6.60 -3.53 -0.05
C LEU A 269 -7.60 -4.56 0.48
N GLY A 270 -8.51 -4.18 1.37
CA GLY A 270 -9.59 -5.05 1.82
C GLY A 270 -10.50 -5.49 0.67
N ILE A 271 -10.94 -4.53 -0.15
CA ILE A 271 -11.77 -4.82 -1.34
C ILE A 271 -10.98 -5.62 -2.39
N SER A 272 -9.68 -5.34 -2.55
CA SER A 272 -8.82 -6.09 -3.46
C SER A 272 -8.64 -7.55 -3.05
N PHE A 273 -8.83 -7.89 -1.77
CA PHE A 273 -8.91 -9.27 -1.31
C PHE A 273 -10.33 -9.85 -1.53
N ILE A 274 -11.37 -9.12 -1.12
CA ILE A 274 -12.75 -9.63 -1.12
C ILE A 274 -13.20 -10.05 -2.52
N PHE A 275 -13.16 -9.13 -3.49
CA PHE A 275 -13.82 -9.38 -4.77
C PHE A 275 -13.18 -10.49 -5.61
N PRO A 276 -11.85 -10.56 -5.81
CA PRO A 276 -11.28 -11.68 -6.57
C PRO A 276 -11.60 -13.04 -5.96
N ASN A 277 -11.59 -13.14 -4.62
CA ASN A 277 -11.92 -14.38 -3.93
C ASN A 277 -13.42 -14.69 -4.00
N TYR A 278 -14.29 -13.72 -3.74
CA TYR A 278 -15.73 -13.91 -3.79
C TYR A 278 -16.24 -14.24 -5.22
N LEU A 279 -15.71 -13.56 -6.23
CA LEU A 279 -16.09 -13.83 -7.62
C LEU A 279 -15.67 -15.25 -8.06
N GLN A 280 -14.48 -15.70 -7.69
CA GLN A 280 -14.00 -17.02 -8.08
C GLN A 280 -14.61 -18.15 -7.23
N ILE A 281 -14.67 -17.99 -5.91
CA ILE A 281 -15.13 -19.03 -4.99
C ILE A 281 -16.65 -19.01 -4.81
N GLY A 282 -17.24 -17.81 -4.64
CA GLY A 282 -18.67 -17.65 -4.36
C GLY A 282 -19.53 -17.63 -5.61
N LEU A 283 -19.09 -16.97 -6.67
CA LEU A 283 -19.84 -16.83 -7.93
C LEU A 283 -19.27 -17.68 -9.07
N HIS A 284 -18.25 -18.51 -8.81
CA HIS A 284 -17.64 -19.41 -9.78
C HIS A 284 -17.20 -18.75 -11.10
N GLN A 285 -16.80 -17.47 -11.02
CA GLN A 285 -16.29 -16.74 -12.17
C GLN A 285 -14.83 -17.14 -12.46
N ASN A 286 -14.42 -17.00 -13.73
CA ASN A 286 -13.04 -17.23 -14.11
C ASN A 286 -12.09 -16.10 -13.65
N THR A 287 -10.79 -16.36 -13.71
CA THR A 287 -9.75 -15.44 -13.26
C THR A 287 -9.71 -14.13 -14.05
N VAL A 288 -10.02 -14.17 -15.37
CA VAL A 288 -10.08 -13.01 -16.23
C VAL A 288 -11.22 -12.08 -15.79
N THR A 289 -12.42 -12.64 -15.55
CA THR A 289 -13.57 -11.86 -15.04
C THR A 289 -13.25 -11.24 -13.68
N ALA A 290 -12.62 -12.00 -12.77
CA ALA A 290 -12.23 -11.49 -11.46
C ALA A 290 -11.18 -10.37 -11.56
N GLY A 291 -10.23 -10.46 -12.48
CA GLY A 291 -9.23 -9.42 -12.74
C GLY A 291 -9.82 -8.18 -13.40
N LEU A 292 -10.63 -8.37 -14.46
CA LEU A 292 -11.28 -7.26 -15.17
C LEU A 292 -12.30 -6.51 -14.31
N PHE A 293 -12.94 -7.18 -13.35
CA PHE A 293 -13.85 -6.56 -12.40
C PHE A 293 -13.21 -5.40 -11.64
N MET A 294 -11.93 -5.55 -11.28
CA MET A 294 -11.22 -4.53 -10.49
C MET A 294 -10.81 -3.30 -11.33
N LEU A 295 -10.70 -3.44 -12.67
CA LEU A 295 -10.12 -2.45 -13.56
C LEU A 295 -10.89 -1.11 -13.59
N PRO A 296 -12.23 -1.07 -13.78
CA PRO A 296 -12.96 0.19 -13.89
C PRO A 296 -12.83 1.05 -12.63
N GLY A 297 -13.08 0.46 -11.45
CA GLY A 297 -12.99 1.18 -10.18
C GLY A 297 -11.59 1.72 -9.90
N ALA A 298 -10.56 0.91 -10.11
CA ALA A 298 -9.17 1.34 -9.90
C ALA A 298 -8.73 2.41 -10.92
N THR A 299 -9.23 2.35 -12.16
CA THR A 299 -9.03 3.41 -13.16
C THR A 299 -9.62 4.74 -12.69
N PHE A 300 -10.83 4.73 -12.12
CA PHE A 300 -11.42 5.94 -11.55
C PHE A 300 -10.58 6.50 -10.40
N VAL A 301 -10.04 5.67 -9.51
CA VAL A 301 -9.12 6.14 -8.44
C VAL A 301 -7.92 6.86 -9.05
N ALA A 302 -7.26 6.24 -10.04
CA ALA A 302 -6.07 6.79 -10.67
C ALA A 302 -6.35 8.13 -11.38
N LEU A 303 -7.49 8.26 -12.05
CA LEU A 303 -7.89 9.49 -12.73
C LEU A 303 -8.36 10.59 -11.78
N LEU A 304 -9.05 10.22 -10.70
CA LEU A 304 -9.63 11.18 -9.76
C LEU A 304 -8.63 11.67 -8.71
N ALA A 305 -7.55 10.94 -8.43
CA ALA A 305 -6.54 11.37 -7.47
C ALA A 305 -5.90 12.73 -7.80
N PRO A 306 -5.44 13.02 -9.05
CA PRO A 306 -4.99 14.36 -9.42
C PRO A 306 -6.11 15.42 -9.41
N ILE A 307 -7.34 15.02 -9.78
CA ILE A 307 -8.51 15.91 -9.77
C ILE A 307 -8.86 16.30 -8.33
N SER A 308 -8.77 15.37 -7.39
CA SER A 308 -8.97 15.62 -5.96
C SER A 308 -8.05 16.72 -5.44
N GLY A 309 -6.76 16.69 -5.84
CA GLY A 309 -5.82 17.75 -5.50
C GLY A 309 -6.23 19.12 -6.02
N ARG A 310 -6.65 19.21 -7.30
CA ARG A 310 -7.15 20.49 -7.87
C ARG A 310 -8.42 20.97 -7.18
N LEU A 311 -9.36 20.07 -6.93
CA LEU A 311 -10.59 20.42 -6.19
C LEU A 311 -10.28 20.93 -4.78
N MET A 312 -9.24 20.40 -4.14
CA MET A 312 -8.78 20.88 -2.85
C MET A 312 -8.26 22.33 -2.94
N ASP A 313 -7.52 22.68 -4.00
CA ASP A 313 -6.99 24.02 -4.21
C ASP A 313 -8.11 25.03 -4.51
N GLU A 314 -9.15 24.65 -5.27
CA GLU A 314 -10.25 25.52 -5.69
C GLU A 314 -11.37 25.64 -4.64
N LEU A 315 -11.76 24.51 -4.02
CA LEU A 315 -12.95 24.43 -3.14
C LEU A 315 -12.59 24.31 -1.66
N GLY A 316 -11.30 24.25 -1.33
CA GLY A 316 -10.79 23.93 -0.01
C GLY A 316 -10.82 22.40 0.27
N TYR A 317 -10.00 21.97 1.21
CA TYR A 317 -9.79 20.54 1.51
C TYR A 317 -11.05 19.79 1.98
N PHE A 318 -11.96 20.50 2.63
CA PHE A 318 -13.10 19.90 3.30
C PHE A 318 -14.11 19.25 2.34
N LYS A 319 -14.46 19.95 1.23
CA LYS A 319 -15.50 19.49 0.29
C LYS A 319 -15.13 18.17 -0.41
N PRO A 320 -13.93 18.03 -1.04
CA PRO A 320 -13.58 16.78 -1.70
C PRO A 320 -13.45 15.60 -0.72
N ILE A 321 -12.96 15.83 0.50
CA ILE A 321 -12.84 14.79 1.53
C ILE A 321 -14.22 14.30 1.96
N VAL A 322 -15.13 15.20 2.36
CA VAL A 322 -16.47 14.81 2.83
C VAL A 322 -17.28 14.17 1.72
N PHE A 323 -17.29 14.75 0.54
CA PHE A 323 -18.01 14.18 -0.60
C PHE A 323 -17.45 12.78 -0.96
N GLY A 324 -16.12 12.65 -1.01
CA GLY A 324 -15.46 11.39 -1.31
C GLY A 324 -15.75 10.30 -0.27
N LEU A 325 -15.60 10.59 1.02
CA LEU A 325 -15.90 9.63 2.09
C LEU A 325 -17.40 9.28 2.15
N THR A 326 -18.29 10.24 1.89
CA THR A 326 -19.74 9.98 1.82
C THR A 326 -20.07 9.04 0.66
N LEU A 327 -19.54 9.32 -0.54
CA LEU A 327 -19.78 8.46 -1.71
C LEU A 327 -19.17 7.05 -1.51
N ALA A 328 -17.99 6.95 -0.92
CA ALA A 328 -17.39 5.66 -0.58
C ALA A 328 -18.25 4.89 0.43
N SER A 329 -18.79 5.57 1.46
CA SER A 329 -19.70 4.96 2.43
C SER A 329 -21.00 4.47 1.79
N LEU A 330 -21.59 5.27 0.88
CA LEU A 330 -22.79 4.86 0.15
C LEU A 330 -22.52 3.65 -0.77
N GLY A 331 -21.38 3.62 -1.46
CA GLY A 331 -20.96 2.48 -2.27
C GLY A 331 -20.77 1.21 -1.44
N LEU A 332 -20.10 1.31 -0.28
CA LEU A 332 -19.92 0.19 0.65
C LEU A 332 -21.26 -0.29 1.23
N ALA A 333 -22.16 0.63 1.63
CA ALA A 333 -23.49 0.29 2.12
C ALA A 333 -24.31 -0.42 1.04
N PHE A 334 -24.26 0.08 -0.19
CA PHE A 334 -24.91 -0.55 -1.34
C PHE A 334 -24.36 -1.97 -1.56
N LEU A 335 -23.05 -2.15 -1.56
CA LEU A 335 -22.41 -3.47 -1.69
C LEU A 335 -22.86 -4.43 -0.58
N ALA A 336 -22.83 -3.99 0.69
CA ALA A 336 -23.30 -4.81 1.81
C ALA A 336 -24.77 -5.24 1.69
N PHE A 337 -25.61 -4.38 1.07
CA PHE A 337 -27.03 -4.66 0.85
C PHE A 337 -27.26 -5.63 -0.31
N VAL A 338 -26.61 -5.40 -1.46
CA VAL A 338 -26.90 -6.18 -2.68
C VAL A 338 -26.18 -7.51 -2.77
N LEU A 339 -25.04 -7.65 -2.07
CA LEU A 339 -24.13 -8.80 -2.19
C LEU A 339 -24.82 -10.18 -2.09
N PRO A 340 -25.83 -10.41 -1.24
CA PRO A 340 -26.49 -11.73 -1.14
C PRO A 340 -27.18 -12.19 -2.43
N ASN A 341 -27.67 -11.26 -3.26
CA ASN A 341 -28.50 -11.57 -4.43
C ASN A 341 -27.96 -10.93 -5.73
N ALA A 342 -26.76 -10.33 -5.69
CA ALA A 342 -26.25 -9.56 -6.81
C ALA A 342 -25.43 -10.40 -7.78
N GLY A 343 -25.70 -10.24 -9.07
CA GLY A 343 -24.77 -10.64 -10.12
C GLY A 343 -23.58 -9.69 -10.24
N VAL A 344 -22.55 -10.11 -11.00
CA VAL A 344 -21.27 -9.41 -11.18
C VAL A 344 -21.44 -7.93 -11.57
N LYS A 345 -22.42 -7.61 -12.44
CA LYS A 345 -22.65 -6.22 -12.91
C LYS A 345 -23.08 -5.28 -11.78
N LEU A 346 -23.96 -5.73 -10.89
CA LEU A 346 -24.47 -4.92 -9.80
C LEU A 346 -23.39 -4.69 -8.73
N LEU A 347 -22.58 -5.71 -8.46
CA LEU A 347 -21.38 -5.58 -7.60
C LEU A 347 -20.39 -4.60 -8.18
N LEU A 348 -20.17 -4.61 -9.50
CA LEU A 348 -19.29 -3.67 -10.18
C LEU A 348 -19.73 -2.21 -9.99
N CYS A 349 -21.04 -1.93 -10.06
CA CYS A 349 -21.56 -0.58 -9.80
C CYS A 349 -21.22 -0.09 -8.39
N GLY A 350 -21.36 -0.95 -7.38
CA GLY A 350 -21.02 -0.61 -6.00
C GLY A 350 -19.53 -0.44 -5.77
N ASP A 351 -18.69 -1.30 -6.39
CA ASP A 351 -17.23 -1.16 -6.34
C ASP A 351 -16.75 0.15 -6.98
N VAL A 352 -17.27 0.47 -8.16
CA VAL A 352 -16.96 1.72 -8.87
C VAL A 352 -17.37 2.94 -8.06
N ALA A 353 -18.57 2.96 -7.48
CA ALA A 353 -19.02 4.05 -6.62
C ALA A 353 -18.11 4.23 -5.39
N THR A 354 -17.74 3.13 -4.73
CA THR A 354 -16.82 3.15 -3.59
C THR A 354 -15.47 3.72 -3.99
N LYS A 355 -14.91 3.29 -5.11
CA LYS A 355 -13.59 3.71 -5.59
C LYS A 355 -13.57 5.14 -6.12
N ILE A 356 -14.65 5.63 -6.73
CA ILE A 356 -14.80 7.05 -7.07
C ILE A 356 -14.71 7.90 -5.79
N GLY A 357 -15.48 7.53 -4.76
CA GLY A 357 -15.42 8.21 -3.47
C GLY A 357 -14.02 8.20 -2.86
N MET A 358 -13.36 7.03 -2.87
CA MET A 358 -11.99 6.88 -2.39
C MET A 358 -11.00 7.75 -3.18
N GLY A 359 -11.08 7.78 -4.52
CA GLY A 359 -10.20 8.58 -5.38
C GLY A 359 -10.33 10.09 -5.12
N LEU A 360 -11.55 10.57 -4.83
CA LEU A 360 -11.81 11.97 -4.47
C LEU A 360 -11.32 12.34 -3.07
N ALA A 361 -11.29 11.39 -2.12
CA ALA A 361 -10.89 11.67 -0.74
C ALA A 361 -9.40 11.49 -0.49
N SER A 362 -8.77 10.46 -1.07
CA SER A 362 -7.44 9.95 -0.66
C SER A 362 -6.33 10.99 -0.76
N SER A 363 -6.15 11.62 -1.94
CA SER A 363 -5.09 12.61 -2.15
C SER A 363 -5.29 13.85 -1.27
N SER A 364 -6.53 14.32 -1.14
CA SER A 364 -6.86 15.45 -0.27
C SER A 364 -6.62 15.14 1.22
N LEU A 365 -6.92 13.91 1.67
CA LEU A 365 -6.66 13.48 3.05
C LEU A 365 -5.16 13.45 3.36
N VAL A 366 -4.35 12.87 2.46
CA VAL A 366 -2.89 12.82 2.60
C VAL A 366 -2.30 14.24 2.63
N ALA A 367 -2.63 15.07 1.65
CA ALA A 367 -2.12 16.44 1.56
C ALA A 367 -2.55 17.28 2.76
N THR A 368 -3.82 17.19 3.18
CA THR A 368 -4.34 17.95 4.32
C THR A 368 -3.71 17.46 5.63
N SER A 369 -3.50 16.16 5.82
CA SER A 369 -2.85 15.68 7.04
C SER A 369 -1.45 16.28 7.20
N LEU A 370 -0.64 16.24 6.15
CA LEU A 370 0.72 16.78 6.18
C LEU A 370 0.75 18.33 6.32
N SER A 371 -0.24 19.04 5.77
CA SER A 371 -0.33 20.50 5.89
C SER A 371 -0.67 20.98 7.31
N GLN A 372 -1.11 20.08 8.21
CA GLN A 372 -1.33 20.44 9.62
C GLN A 372 -0.03 20.49 10.44
N LEU A 373 1.08 19.98 9.88
CA LEU A 373 2.37 19.93 10.55
C LEU A 373 3.26 21.09 10.15
N GLU A 374 4.14 21.51 11.05
CA GLU A 374 5.20 22.46 10.73
C GLU A 374 6.17 21.87 9.71
N ARG A 375 6.87 22.72 8.96
CA ARG A 375 7.76 22.29 7.87
C ARG A 375 8.82 21.32 8.32
N GLU A 376 9.33 21.47 9.54
CA GLU A 376 10.36 20.59 10.12
C GLU A 376 9.81 19.20 10.49
N GLU A 377 8.55 19.15 10.91
CA GLU A 377 7.86 17.91 11.29
C GLU A 377 7.25 17.16 10.09
N SER A 378 7.03 17.86 8.97
CA SER A 378 6.36 17.30 7.78
C SER A 378 7.11 16.11 7.18
N ILE A 379 8.45 16.07 7.25
CA ILE A 379 9.26 14.94 6.76
C ILE A 379 9.00 13.69 7.61
N ASP A 380 9.02 13.85 8.94
CA ASP A 380 8.73 12.75 9.87
C ASP A 380 7.27 12.33 9.78
N GLY A 381 6.34 13.31 9.65
CA GLY A 381 4.91 13.07 9.44
C GLY A 381 4.63 12.26 8.18
N ASN A 382 5.31 12.54 7.08
CA ASN A 382 5.20 11.78 5.85
C ASN A 382 5.72 10.34 6.02
N SER A 383 6.82 10.14 6.73
CA SER A 383 7.36 8.80 7.03
C SER A 383 6.38 8.00 7.90
N VAL A 384 5.81 8.62 8.94
CA VAL A 384 4.77 8.00 9.79
C VAL A 384 3.54 7.64 8.97
N LEU A 385 3.03 8.58 8.18
CA LEU A 385 1.84 8.38 7.35
C LEU A 385 2.03 7.22 6.37
N ASN A 386 3.12 7.19 5.62
CA ASN A 386 3.39 6.13 4.65
C ASN A 386 3.57 4.76 5.34
N THR A 387 4.29 4.70 6.46
CA THR A 387 4.44 3.47 7.26
C THR A 387 3.08 2.94 7.69
N LEU A 388 2.24 3.81 8.27
CA LEU A 388 0.92 3.43 8.76
C LEU A 388 -0.06 3.12 7.63
N GLN A 389 0.04 3.77 6.46
CA GLN A 389 -0.78 3.42 5.29
C GLN A 389 -0.49 1.98 4.82
N GLN A 390 0.78 1.62 4.65
CA GLN A 390 1.13 0.25 4.26
C GLN A 390 0.72 -0.77 5.31
N PHE A 391 0.92 -0.43 6.59
CA PHE A 391 0.49 -1.29 7.68
C PHE A 391 -1.06 -1.40 7.76
N SER A 392 -1.80 -0.32 7.53
CA SER A 392 -3.27 -0.33 7.46
C SER A 392 -3.78 -1.23 6.33
N GLY A 393 -3.10 -1.25 5.19
CA GLY A 393 -3.38 -2.18 4.10
C GLY A 393 -3.17 -3.63 4.52
N ALA A 394 -2.03 -3.95 5.12
CA ALA A 394 -1.72 -5.28 5.64
C ALA A 394 -2.75 -5.72 6.70
N LEU A 395 -3.09 -4.82 7.62
CA LEU A 395 -4.09 -5.06 8.67
C LEU A 395 -5.47 -5.35 8.08
N SER A 396 -5.91 -4.53 7.12
CA SER A 396 -7.20 -4.72 6.44
C SER A 396 -7.26 -6.06 5.73
N THR A 397 -6.22 -6.43 4.97
CA THR A 397 -6.13 -7.73 4.28
C THR A 397 -6.18 -8.88 5.28
N THR A 398 -5.44 -8.79 6.39
CA THR A 398 -5.43 -9.83 7.45
C THR A 398 -6.82 -9.98 8.08
N VAL A 399 -7.45 -8.89 8.51
CA VAL A 399 -8.77 -8.95 9.16
C VAL A 399 -9.82 -9.52 8.20
N VAL A 400 -9.85 -9.03 6.97
CA VAL A 400 -10.81 -9.48 5.95
C VAL A 400 -10.61 -10.96 5.62
N SER A 401 -9.37 -11.42 5.46
CA SER A 401 -9.07 -12.83 5.14
C SER A 401 -9.43 -13.77 6.27
N VAL A 402 -9.21 -13.36 7.51
CA VAL A 402 -9.59 -14.11 8.71
C VAL A 402 -11.13 -14.25 8.80
N ILE A 403 -11.86 -13.15 8.61
CA ILE A 403 -13.32 -13.17 8.58
C ILE A 403 -13.84 -14.06 7.45
N PHE A 404 -13.27 -13.91 6.26
CA PHE A 404 -13.64 -14.70 5.08
C PHE A 404 -13.39 -16.19 5.29
N GLY A 405 -12.19 -16.56 5.76
CA GLY A 405 -11.83 -17.95 6.05
C GLY A 405 -12.64 -18.58 7.17
N TRP A 406 -12.94 -17.83 8.24
CA TRP A 406 -13.80 -18.28 9.33
C TRP A 406 -15.22 -18.54 8.80
N ALA A 407 -15.79 -17.61 8.06
CA ALA A 407 -17.14 -17.77 7.50
C ALA A 407 -17.23 -18.97 6.52
N GLN A 408 -16.19 -19.18 5.69
CA GLN A 408 -16.13 -20.35 4.80
C GLN A 408 -16.17 -21.70 5.56
N LYS A 409 -15.57 -21.76 6.74
CA LYS A 409 -15.51 -22.99 7.55
C LYS A 409 -16.77 -23.23 8.37
N THR A 410 -17.50 -22.19 8.74
CA THR A 410 -18.54 -22.26 9.77
C THR A 410 -19.96 -21.97 9.26
N MET A 411 -20.11 -21.36 8.08
CA MET A 411 -21.42 -20.88 7.62
C MET A 411 -21.81 -21.39 6.22
N PRO A 412 -23.09 -21.68 5.98
CA PRO A 412 -23.61 -21.86 4.62
C PRO A 412 -23.36 -20.59 3.79
N ASN A 413 -22.94 -20.74 2.54
CA ASN A 413 -22.54 -19.62 1.67
C ASN A 413 -21.46 -18.72 2.32
N GLY A 414 -20.48 -19.34 3.02
CA GLY A 414 -19.50 -18.63 3.84
C GLY A 414 -18.69 -17.57 3.09
N SER A 415 -18.39 -17.78 1.80
CA SER A 415 -17.72 -16.75 0.97
C SER A 415 -18.56 -15.47 0.84
N MET A 416 -19.87 -15.58 0.67
CA MET A 416 -20.80 -14.45 0.63
C MET A 416 -20.91 -13.77 2.00
N VAL A 417 -21.11 -14.56 3.05
CA VAL A 417 -21.28 -14.04 4.42
C VAL A 417 -20.01 -13.34 4.90
N GLY A 418 -18.85 -13.97 4.71
CA GLY A 418 -17.55 -13.40 5.08
C GLY A 418 -17.25 -12.10 4.33
N SER A 419 -17.54 -12.04 3.03
CA SER A 419 -17.40 -10.82 2.24
C SER A 419 -18.32 -9.70 2.77
N ARG A 420 -19.58 -10.02 3.08
CA ARG A 420 -20.54 -9.05 3.60
C ARG A 420 -20.12 -8.48 4.96
N ILE A 421 -19.71 -9.34 5.90
CA ILE A 421 -19.23 -8.91 7.22
C ILE A 421 -18.02 -7.98 7.06
N SER A 422 -17.09 -8.35 6.20
CA SER A 422 -15.88 -7.55 5.92
C SER A 422 -16.22 -6.18 5.34
N ILE A 423 -17.16 -6.11 4.39
CA ILE A 423 -17.63 -4.84 3.81
C ILE A 423 -18.30 -3.97 4.88
N VAL A 424 -19.14 -4.55 5.74
CA VAL A 424 -19.78 -3.82 6.86
C VAL A 424 -18.74 -3.27 7.84
N LEU A 425 -17.71 -4.03 8.15
CA LEU A 425 -16.60 -3.56 9.00
C LEU A 425 -15.85 -2.38 8.36
N ILE A 426 -15.53 -2.49 7.06
CA ILE A 426 -14.88 -1.40 6.31
C ILE A 426 -15.80 -0.17 6.25
N LEU A 427 -17.11 -0.35 6.07
CA LEU A 427 -18.10 0.74 6.13
C LEU A 427 -18.07 1.43 7.50
N ALA A 428 -18.06 0.66 8.59
CA ALA A 428 -18.05 1.22 9.94
C ALA A 428 -16.83 2.13 10.19
N ILE A 429 -15.62 1.68 9.84
CA ILE A 429 -14.40 2.51 9.97
C ILE A 429 -14.43 3.74 9.05
N THR A 430 -15.06 3.63 7.87
CA THR A 430 -15.23 4.75 6.94
C THR A 430 -16.19 5.80 7.48
N LEU A 431 -17.29 5.38 8.11
CA LEU A 431 -18.24 6.28 8.78
C LEU A 431 -17.61 6.99 9.98
N ILE A 432 -16.75 6.31 10.74
CA ILE A 432 -15.95 6.94 11.81
C ILE A 432 -15.04 8.02 11.23
N ALA A 433 -14.32 7.73 10.13
CA ALA A 433 -13.47 8.72 9.46
C ALA A 433 -14.27 9.95 8.99
N LEU A 434 -15.43 9.73 8.39
CA LEU A 434 -16.34 10.80 7.97
C LEU A 434 -16.81 11.63 9.17
N GLY A 435 -17.19 10.99 10.27
CA GLY A 435 -17.62 11.66 11.52
C GLY A 435 -16.52 12.55 12.12
N LEU A 436 -15.27 12.04 12.18
CA LEU A 436 -14.12 12.80 12.67
C LEU A 436 -13.84 14.04 11.82
N VAL A 437 -13.89 13.90 10.49
CA VAL A 437 -13.70 15.04 9.57
C VAL A 437 -14.82 16.06 9.70
N LEU A 438 -16.07 15.63 9.86
CA LEU A 438 -17.21 16.53 10.07
C LEU A 438 -17.07 17.30 11.39
N LYS A 439 -16.62 16.63 12.48
CA LYS A 439 -16.40 17.27 13.79
C LYS A 439 -15.39 18.41 13.67
N LEU A 440 -14.28 18.24 12.94
CA LEU A 440 -13.29 19.30 12.72
C LEU A 440 -13.89 20.56 12.08
N LYS A 441 -14.89 20.42 11.22
CA LYS A 441 -15.57 21.58 10.61
C LYS A 441 -16.37 22.37 11.63
N PHE A 442 -17.04 21.69 12.54
CA PHE A 442 -17.82 22.35 13.58
C PHE A 442 -16.91 23.09 14.56
N GLU A 443 -15.77 22.50 14.94
CA GLU A 443 -14.79 23.15 15.82
C GLU A 443 -14.09 24.36 15.17
N ALA A 444 -13.93 24.38 13.86
CA ALA A 444 -13.35 25.52 13.13
C ALA A 444 -14.35 26.69 12.91
N ARG A 445 -15.65 26.47 13.17
CA ARG A 445 -16.70 27.49 13.05
C ARG A 445 -17.04 28.19 14.36
N ASN A 446 -16.71 27.57 15.49
CA ASN A 446 -16.83 28.11 16.84
C ASN A 446 -15.46 28.64 17.31
#